data_284f49abbf91dd4ec700b72db2fc01b7
#
_entry.id   284f49abbf91dd4ec700b72db2fc01b7
#
_cell.length_a   1.000
_cell.length_b   1.000
_cell.length_c   1.000
_cell.angle_alpha   90.00
_cell.angle_beta   90.00
_cell.angle_gamma   90.00
#
_symmetry.space_group_name_H-M   'P 1'
#
loop_
_entity.id
_entity.type
_entity.pdbx_description
1 polymer ?
#
loop_
_entity_poly.entity_id
_entity_poly.type
_entity_poly.pdbx_seq_one_letter_code
_entity_poly.pdbx_strand_id
1 'polypeptide(L)'
;QAKKNSPALIFIDEIDAVGRQRGAGLGGGHDEREQTLNQLLVEMDGFGANEGIIMIAATNRPDILDPALLRPGRFDRQITIPTPDLKGRLEILKIHSKDKRISDDVNLESIAEDTAGFTGAELSNILNEAAIIATKRKHEDIENDDIEEAVKKVTVGLEKRARVISEKDKKLTAYHEAGHAVVSKYLPTQTDVKEVSIIPRGVADQNCSVWAKVNSTCLKCL
;
A
#
# COMPACT_ATOMS: atom_id res chain seq x y z
N GLN A 1 -18.69 -10.16 27.96
CA GLN A 1 -18.41 -8.80 28.48
C GLN A 1 -19.29 -7.75 27.79
N ALA A 2 -19.41 -7.73 26.45
CA ALA A 2 -20.21 -6.76 25.72
C ALA A 2 -21.68 -6.70 26.19
N LYS A 3 -22.33 -7.86 26.37
CA LYS A 3 -23.71 -7.94 26.91
C LYS A 3 -23.90 -7.30 28.27
N LYS A 4 -22.85 -7.31 29.12
CA LYS A 4 -22.91 -6.72 30.46
C LYS A 4 -22.69 -5.21 30.47
N ASN A 5 -22.09 -4.68 29.39
CA ASN A 5 -21.69 -3.28 29.25
C ASN A 5 -22.34 -2.63 28.02
N SER A 6 -23.55 -3.03 27.68
CA SER A 6 -24.30 -2.41 26.59
C SER A 6 -24.67 -0.94 26.94
N PRO A 7 -24.61 0.01 25.97
CA PRO A 7 -24.24 -0.19 24.56
C PRO A 7 -22.74 -0.40 24.34
N ALA A 8 -22.37 -1.33 23.43
CA ALA A 8 -20.98 -1.69 23.18
C ALA A 8 -20.69 -1.84 21.69
N LEU A 9 -19.45 -1.51 21.30
CA LEU A 9 -18.91 -1.75 19.97
C LEU A 9 -17.81 -2.81 20.08
N ILE A 10 -17.94 -3.88 19.27
CA ILE A 10 -16.96 -4.94 19.16
C ILE A 10 -16.25 -4.77 17.81
N PHE A 11 -14.92 -4.62 17.85
CA PHE A 11 -14.11 -4.58 16.66
C PHE A 11 -13.24 -5.84 16.57
N ILE A 12 -13.27 -6.52 15.41
CA ILE A 12 -12.48 -7.72 15.14
C ILE A 12 -11.61 -7.41 13.91
N ASP A 13 -10.31 -7.30 14.12
CA ASP A 13 -9.37 -7.13 13.04
C ASP A 13 -8.93 -8.48 12.47
N GLU A 14 -8.55 -8.52 11.19
CA GLU A 14 -8.09 -9.71 10.48
C GLU A 14 -9.02 -10.92 10.66
N ILE A 15 -10.33 -10.72 10.49
CA ILE A 15 -11.33 -11.78 10.72
C ILE A 15 -11.09 -13.02 9.83
N ASP A 16 -10.38 -12.88 8.72
CA ASP A 16 -9.99 -13.99 7.85
C ASP A 16 -9.04 -15.00 8.51
N ALA A 17 -8.40 -14.63 9.61
CA ALA A 17 -7.60 -15.57 10.41
C ALA A 17 -8.45 -16.71 10.98
N VAL A 18 -9.69 -16.44 11.37
CA VAL A 18 -10.64 -17.42 11.94
C VAL A 18 -11.85 -17.67 11.02
N GLY A 19 -12.23 -16.69 10.21
CA GLY A 19 -13.44 -16.69 9.36
C GLY A 19 -13.25 -17.28 7.97
N ARG A 20 -12.16 -17.99 7.71
CA ARG A 20 -11.84 -18.54 6.40
C ARG A 20 -12.80 -19.68 6.02
N GLN A 21 -13.18 -19.72 4.74
CA GLN A 21 -14.00 -20.77 4.15
C GLN A 21 -13.41 -22.17 4.37
N ARG A 22 -14.27 -23.14 4.67
CA ARG A 22 -13.91 -24.57 4.83
C ARG A 22 -13.32 -25.09 3.54
N GLY A 23 -12.03 -25.35 3.52
CA GLY A 23 -11.34 -25.90 2.36
C GLY A 23 -10.86 -27.31 2.62
N ALA A 24 -10.85 -28.13 1.60
CA ALA A 24 -10.29 -29.47 1.62
C ALA A 24 -8.76 -29.43 1.80
N GLY A 25 -8.28 -29.28 3.03
CA GLY A 25 -6.88 -29.33 3.39
C GLY A 25 -6.64 -30.45 4.39
N LEU A 26 -5.84 -31.43 4.02
CA LEU A 26 -5.36 -32.53 4.87
C LEU A 26 -4.35 -31.97 5.90
N GLY A 27 -4.80 -31.59 7.11
CA GLY A 27 -3.87 -31.19 8.18
C GLY A 27 -4.56 -30.78 9.48
N GLY A 28 -4.10 -31.28 10.62
CA GLY A 28 -4.71 -31.20 11.96
C GLY A 28 -4.80 -29.80 12.61
N GLY A 29 -4.51 -28.70 11.88
CA GLY A 29 -4.72 -27.33 12.37
C GLY A 29 -6.06 -26.71 11.93
N HIS A 30 -6.89 -27.46 11.22
CA HIS A 30 -8.18 -26.97 10.72
C HIS A 30 -9.29 -27.06 11.76
N ASP A 31 -9.25 -28.07 12.62
CA ASP A 31 -10.30 -28.33 13.61
C ASP A 31 -10.44 -27.20 14.64
N GLU A 32 -9.33 -26.66 15.13
CA GLU A 32 -9.37 -25.55 16.11
C GLU A 32 -9.94 -24.25 15.50
N ARG A 33 -9.59 -23.95 14.26
CA ARG A 33 -10.11 -22.75 13.56
C ARG A 33 -11.59 -22.89 13.23
N GLU A 34 -12.00 -24.08 12.80
CA GLU A 34 -13.40 -24.37 12.52
C GLU A 34 -14.23 -24.32 13.80
N GLN A 35 -13.71 -24.80 14.91
CA GLN A 35 -14.35 -24.68 16.22
C GLN A 35 -14.47 -23.22 16.65
N THR A 36 -13.43 -22.42 16.45
CA THR A 36 -13.44 -20.97 16.75
C THR A 36 -14.45 -20.23 15.89
N LEU A 37 -14.52 -20.53 14.58
CA LEU A 37 -15.52 -19.95 13.68
C LEU A 37 -16.93 -20.30 14.13
N ASN A 38 -17.19 -21.59 14.41
CA ASN A 38 -18.50 -22.02 14.86
C ASN A 38 -18.91 -21.33 16.17
N GLN A 39 -17.97 -21.18 17.11
CA GLN A 39 -18.23 -20.47 18.35
C GLN A 39 -18.54 -18.98 18.08
N LEU A 40 -17.79 -18.33 17.19
CA LEU A 40 -18.05 -16.94 16.79
C LEU A 40 -19.46 -16.80 16.22
N LEU A 41 -19.87 -17.71 15.31
CA LEU A 41 -21.21 -17.69 14.71
C LEU A 41 -22.32 -17.86 15.76
N VAL A 42 -22.12 -18.75 16.72
CA VAL A 42 -23.06 -18.97 17.83
C VAL A 42 -23.19 -17.72 18.72
N GLU A 43 -22.06 -17.08 19.04
CA GLU A 43 -22.06 -15.85 19.82
C GLU A 43 -22.73 -14.71 19.07
N MET A 44 -22.50 -14.59 17.73
CA MET A 44 -23.15 -13.59 16.88
C MET A 44 -24.68 -13.79 16.84
N ASP A 45 -25.13 -15.01 16.65
CA ASP A 45 -26.56 -15.35 16.64
C ASP A 45 -27.21 -15.15 18.00
N GLY A 46 -26.42 -15.14 19.06
CA GLY A 46 -26.85 -14.87 20.42
C GLY A 46 -27.07 -13.38 20.74
N PHE A 47 -26.69 -12.45 19.83
CA PHE A 47 -26.99 -11.02 20.01
C PHE A 47 -28.38 -10.69 19.46
N GLY A 48 -29.30 -10.30 20.32
CA GLY A 48 -30.64 -9.85 19.93
C GLY A 48 -30.57 -8.45 19.29
N ALA A 49 -31.51 -8.18 18.38
CA ALA A 49 -31.58 -6.90 17.65
C ALA A 49 -31.64 -5.64 18.53
N ASN A 50 -31.98 -5.77 19.80
CA ASN A 50 -32.20 -4.66 20.75
C ASN A 50 -31.12 -4.58 21.85
N GLU A 51 -30.06 -5.37 21.79
CA GLU A 51 -29.05 -5.38 22.85
C GLU A 51 -28.07 -4.20 22.79
N GLY A 52 -28.16 -3.32 21.78
CA GLY A 52 -27.29 -2.14 21.64
C GLY A 52 -25.83 -2.51 21.38
N ILE A 53 -25.57 -3.67 20.78
CA ILE A 53 -24.24 -4.14 20.42
C ILE A 53 -24.05 -4.01 18.92
N ILE A 54 -22.97 -3.35 18.52
CA ILE A 54 -22.54 -3.24 17.11
C ILE A 54 -21.25 -4.03 16.94
N MET A 55 -21.23 -4.91 15.92
CA MET A 55 -20.03 -5.66 15.56
C MET A 55 -19.46 -5.14 14.26
N ILE A 56 -18.17 -4.87 14.25
CA ILE A 56 -17.40 -4.44 13.05
C ILE A 56 -16.24 -5.42 12.90
N ALA A 57 -16.04 -5.92 11.68
CA ALA A 57 -14.88 -6.73 11.36
C ALA A 57 -14.12 -6.13 10.18
N ALA A 58 -12.80 -6.29 10.18
CA ALA A 58 -11.94 -5.86 9.08
C ALA A 58 -11.19 -7.05 8.48
N THR A 59 -10.98 -7.03 7.17
CA THR A 59 -10.17 -8.01 6.45
C THR A 59 -9.62 -7.41 5.16
N ASN A 60 -8.43 -7.82 4.78
CA ASN A 60 -7.83 -7.55 3.48
C ASN A 60 -8.20 -8.61 2.43
N ARG A 61 -8.89 -9.69 2.84
CA ARG A 61 -9.21 -10.84 2.00
C ARG A 61 -10.68 -11.26 2.12
N PRO A 62 -11.60 -10.44 1.62
CA PRO A 62 -13.03 -10.77 1.68
C PRO A 62 -13.39 -12.02 0.86
N ASP A 63 -12.58 -12.38 -0.14
CA ASP A 63 -12.73 -13.53 -1.03
C ASP A 63 -12.66 -14.88 -0.33
N ILE A 64 -11.95 -14.96 0.80
CA ILE A 64 -11.76 -16.21 1.53
C ILE A 64 -12.67 -16.39 2.73
N LEU A 65 -13.51 -15.39 3.05
CA LEU A 65 -14.42 -15.48 4.18
C LEU A 65 -15.51 -16.54 3.97
N ASP A 66 -15.86 -17.21 5.06
CA ASP A 66 -16.98 -18.16 5.05
C ASP A 66 -18.30 -17.39 4.79
N PRO A 67 -19.09 -17.80 3.78
CA PRO A 67 -20.38 -17.17 3.48
C PRO A 67 -21.36 -17.11 4.67
N ALA A 68 -21.19 -17.99 5.66
CA ALA A 68 -22.00 -17.98 6.88
C ALA A 68 -21.81 -16.69 7.70
N LEU A 69 -20.64 -16.05 7.65
CA LEU A 69 -20.39 -14.76 8.30
C LEU A 69 -21.14 -13.60 7.66
N LEU A 70 -21.41 -13.70 6.37
CA LEU A 70 -21.99 -12.63 5.55
C LEU A 70 -23.53 -12.72 5.46
N ARG A 71 -24.15 -13.66 6.20
CA ARG A 71 -25.62 -13.81 6.20
C ARG A 71 -26.29 -12.66 6.97
N PRO A 72 -27.55 -12.33 6.61
CA PRO A 72 -28.37 -11.37 7.35
C PRO A 72 -28.43 -11.71 8.85
N GLY A 73 -28.29 -10.69 9.70
CA GLY A 73 -28.22 -10.86 11.16
C GLY A 73 -26.81 -11.06 11.71
N ARG A 74 -25.79 -11.09 10.84
CA ARG A 74 -24.36 -11.15 11.18
C ARG A 74 -23.65 -9.94 10.56
N PHE A 75 -22.65 -10.15 9.67
CA PHE A 75 -22.03 -9.04 8.93
C PHE A 75 -22.84 -8.78 7.63
N ASP A 76 -23.97 -8.14 7.77
CA ASP A 76 -24.92 -7.87 6.68
C ASP A 76 -24.54 -6.69 5.80
N ARG A 77 -23.61 -5.85 6.27
CA ARG A 77 -23.07 -4.71 5.52
C ARG A 77 -21.60 -4.90 5.22
N GLN A 78 -21.27 -4.79 3.95
CA GLN A 78 -19.89 -4.80 3.47
C GLN A 78 -19.54 -3.41 2.96
N ILE A 79 -18.46 -2.85 3.49
CA ILE A 79 -17.95 -1.54 3.10
C ILE A 79 -16.54 -1.75 2.56
N THR A 80 -16.37 -1.51 1.28
CA THR A 80 -15.05 -1.52 0.66
C THR A 80 -14.39 -0.17 0.87
N ILE A 81 -13.19 -0.16 1.45
CA ILE A 81 -12.37 1.04 1.60
C ILE A 81 -11.43 1.10 0.41
N PRO A 82 -11.64 2.01 -0.56
CA PRO A 82 -10.76 2.17 -1.70
C PRO A 82 -9.44 2.84 -1.29
N THR A 83 -8.45 2.80 -2.19
CA THR A 83 -7.26 3.64 -2.06
C THR A 83 -7.67 5.12 -2.03
N PRO A 84 -6.96 5.97 -1.24
CA PRO A 84 -7.34 7.36 -1.06
C PRO A 84 -7.22 8.17 -2.37
N ASP A 85 -8.15 9.09 -2.57
CA ASP A 85 -8.08 10.09 -3.62
C ASP A 85 -6.99 11.15 -3.32
N LEU A 86 -6.78 12.11 -4.21
CA LEU A 86 -5.75 13.15 -4.05
C LEU A 86 -5.89 13.89 -2.71
N LYS A 87 -7.11 14.28 -2.34
CA LYS A 87 -7.37 14.99 -1.07
C LYS A 87 -7.09 14.09 0.13
N GLY A 88 -7.54 12.83 0.07
CA GLY A 88 -7.28 11.85 1.12
C GLY A 88 -5.78 11.60 1.30
N ARG A 89 -5.01 11.47 0.21
CA ARG A 89 -3.55 11.33 0.30
C ARG A 89 -2.89 12.54 0.95
N LEU A 90 -3.30 13.74 0.55
CA LEU A 90 -2.78 14.98 1.15
C LEU A 90 -3.06 15.04 2.67
N GLU A 91 -4.27 14.70 3.09
CA GLU A 91 -4.61 14.68 4.53
C GLU A 91 -3.82 13.61 5.29
N ILE A 92 -3.63 12.44 4.70
CA ILE A 92 -2.79 11.37 5.29
C ILE A 92 -1.35 11.84 5.44
N LEU A 93 -0.78 12.46 4.39
CA LEU A 93 0.57 13.04 4.44
C LEU A 93 0.68 14.11 5.54
N LYS A 94 -0.29 15.01 5.65
CA LYS A 94 -0.34 16.03 6.72
C LYS A 94 -0.40 15.41 8.12
N ILE A 95 -1.14 14.32 8.30
CA ILE A 95 -1.21 13.63 9.60
C ILE A 95 0.15 13.04 9.97
N HIS A 96 0.79 12.33 9.04
CA HIS A 96 2.07 11.66 9.28
C HIS A 96 3.29 12.60 9.23
N SER A 97 3.11 13.85 8.79
CA SER A 97 4.15 14.88 8.81
C SER A 97 4.29 15.59 10.17
N LYS A 98 3.23 15.57 11.01
CA LYS A 98 3.18 16.32 12.28
C LYS A 98 4.32 15.99 13.25
N ASP A 99 4.75 14.73 13.27
CA ASP A 99 5.79 14.25 14.19
C ASP A 99 7.19 14.24 13.54
N LYS A 100 7.33 14.87 12.37
CA LYS A 100 8.59 14.89 11.62
C LYS A 100 9.02 16.32 11.35
N ARG A 101 10.34 16.52 11.33
CA ARG A 101 10.92 17.78 10.92
C ARG A 101 10.97 17.81 9.39
N ILE A 102 10.11 18.60 8.80
CA ILE A 102 10.01 18.77 7.34
C ILE A 102 10.35 20.21 7.04
N SER A 103 11.21 20.45 6.05
CA SER A 103 11.57 21.77 5.56
C SER A 103 10.35 22.49 4.99
N ASP A 104 10.30 23.80 5.15
CA ASP A 104 9.23 24.67 4.63
C ASP A 104 9.11 24.62 3.09
N ASP A 105 10.17 24.21 2.41
CA ASP A 105 10.21 24.07 0.95
C ASP A 105 9.46 22.83 0.43
N VAL A 106 9.08 21.91 1.31
CA VAL A 106 8.42 20.66 0.93
C VAL A 106 6.95 20.88 0.59
N ASN A 107 6.61 20.60 -0.66
CA ASN A 107 5.23 20.67 -1.13
C ASN A 107 4.51 19.31 -1.02
N LEU A 108 3.72 19.14 0.05
CA LEU A 108 2.93 17.91 0.28
C LEU A 108 1.86 17.67 -0.82
N GLU A 109 1.39 18.71 -1.50
CA GLU A 109 0.41 18.58 -2.59
C GLU A 109 1.05 17.90 -3.80
N SER A 110 2.27 18.32 -4.16
CA SER A 110 3.03 17.68 -5.25
C SER A 110 3.30 16.20 -4.94
N ILE A 111 3.64 15.88 -3.69
CA ILE A 111 3.86 14.50 -3.25
C ILE A 111 2.55 13.69 -3.37
N ALA A 112 1.42 14.27 -2.97
CA ALA A 112 0.12 13.63 -3.09
C ALA A 112 -0.27 13.37 -4.56
N GLU A 113 0.11 14.26 -5.50
CA GLU A 113 -0.06 14.07 -6.94
C GLU A 113 0.81 12.90 -7.45
N ASP A 114 2.06 12.86 -7.03
CA ASP A 114 3.04 11.87 -7.49
C ASP A 114 2.80 10.45 -6.93
N THR A 115 2.02 10.33 -5.86
CA THR A 115 1.71 9.07 -5.17
C THR A 115 0.31 8.53 -5.51
N ALA A 116 -0.15 8.73 -6.75
CA ALA A 116 -1.44 8.19 -7.19
C ALA A 116 -1.51 6.66 -7.00
N GLY A 117 -2.62 6.18 -6.40
CA GLY A 117 -2.83 4.76 -6.13
C GLY A 117 -2.20 4.22 -4.84
N PHE A 118 -1.44 5.04 -4.11
CA PHE A 118 -0.83 4.62 -2.84
C PHE A 118 -1.84 4.52 -1.72
N THR A 119 -1.64 3.54 -0.87
CA THR A 119 -2.38 3.35 0.39
C THR A 119 -1.86 4.28 1.48
N GLY A 120 -2.63 4.43 2.57
CA GLY A 120 -2.18 5.21 3.73
C GLY A 120 -0.90 4.68 4.37
N ALA A 121 -0.73 3.36 4.38
CA ALA A 121 0.48 2.71 4.90
C ALA A 121 1.72 3.03 4.05
N GLU A 122 1.59 3.02 2.72
CA GLU A 122 2.67 3.37 1.80
C GLU A 122 3.05 4.84 1.93
N LEU A 123 2.07 5.75 2.07
CA LEU A 123 2.33 7.18 2.29
C LEU A 123 3.07 7.43 3.63
N SER A 124 2.66 6.76 4.70
CA SER A 124 3.37 6.80 5.97
C SER A 124 4.81 6.29 5.84
N ASN A 125 4.99 5.18 5.10
CA ASN A 125 6.31 4.60 4.85
C ASN A 125 7.23 5.53 4.06
N ILE A 126 6.70 6.26 3.05
CA ILE A 126 7.49 7.27 2.31
C ILE A 126 8.08 8.31 3.26
N LEU A 127 7.29 8.88 4.16
CA LEU A 127 7.78 9.88 5.10
C LEU A 127 8.77 9.30 6.11
N ASN A 128 8.64 8.04 6.50
CA ASN A 128 9.60 7.35 7.35
C ASN A 128 10.92 7.10 6.59
N GLU A 129 10.86 6.66 5.35
CA GLU A 129 12.04 6.46 4.51
C GLU A 129 12.75 7.78 4.19
N ALA A 130 11.99 8.86 3.95
CA ALA A 130 12.55 10.20 3.76
C ALA A 130 13.34 10.66 4.99
N ALA A 131 12.81 10.45 6.20
CA ALA A 131 13.51 10.76 7.44
C ALA A 131 14.84 9.96 7.60
N ILE A 132 14.84 8.68 7.19
CA ILE A 132 16.04 7.85 7.18
C ILE A 132 17.07 8.36 6.17
N ILE A 133 16.62 8.80 4.98
CA ILE A 133 17.47 9.34 3.92
C ILE A 133 18.07 10.67 4.37
N ALA A 134 17.27 11.59 4.91
CA ALA A 134 17.73 12.87 5.45
C ALA A 134 18.80 12.69 6.52
N THR A 135 18.58 11.76 7.46
CA THR A 135 19.56 11.41 8.50
C THR A 135 20.87 10.89 7.90
N LYS A 136 20.81 10.04 6.86
CA LYS A 136 22.01 9.53 6.17
C LYS A 136 22.79 10.64 5.45
N ARG A 137 22.09 11.63 4.92
CA ARG A 137 22.65 12.80 4.24
C ARG A 137 23.09 13.89 5.23
N LYS A 138 22.78 13.73 6.52
CA LYS A 138 23.04 14.69 7.61
C LYS A 138 22.25 15.99 7.43
N HIS A 139 21.08 15.92 6.84
CA HIS A 139 20.13 17.03 6.83
C HIS A 139 19.47 17.13 8.20
N GLU A 140 19.21 18.35 8.69
CA GLU A 140 18.48 18.59 9.94
C GLU A 140 16.98 18.36 9.77
N ASP A 141 16.47 18.74 8.62
CA ASP A 141 15.06 18.60 8.23
C ASP A 141 14.97 17.76 6.96
N ILE A 142 13.79 17.20 6.72
CA ILE A 142 13.50 16.42 5.51
C ILE A 142 13.31 17.40 4.35
N GLU A 143 14.11 17.29 3.31
CA GLU A 143 14.05 18.10 2.10
C GLU A 143 13.27 17.39 0.97
N ASN A 144 12.92 18.14 -0.08
CA ASN A 144 12.23 17.58 -1.25
C ASN A 144 12.98 16.40 -1.89
N ASP A 145 14.30 16.51 -2.02
CA ASP A 145 15.15 15.47 -2.61
C ASP A 145 15.13 14.16 -1.80
N ASP A 146 14.96 14.26 -0.49
CA ASP A 146 14.87 13.08 0.39
C ASP A 146 13.53 12.37 0.19
N ILE A 147 12.46 13.12 0.00
CA ILE A 147 11.13 12.56 -0.26
C ILE A 147 11.05 11.97 -1.66
N GLU A 148 11.59 12.64 -2.68
CA GLU A 148 11.65 12.07 -4.03
C GLU A 148 12.41 10.74 -4.07
N GLU A 149 13.55 10.66 -3.38
CA GLU A 149 14.32 9.41 -3.27
C GLU A 149 13.54 8.35 -2.49
N ALA A 150 12.81 8.74 -1.43
CA ALA A 150 11.95 7.82 -0.67
C ALA A 150 10.81 7.28 -1.54
N VAL A 151 10.14 8.12 -2.33
CA VAL A 151 9.10 7.70 -3.28
C VAL A 151 9.67 6.70 -4.28
N LYS A 152 10.83 7.00 -4.87
CA LYS A 152 11.52 6.08 -5.80
C LYS A 152 11.85 4.75 -5.14
N LYS A 153 12.37 4.78 -3.91
CA LYS A 153 12.72 3.59 -3.14
C LYS A 153 11.51 2.72 -2.83
N VAL A 154 10.38 3.31 -2.45
CA VAL A 154 9.15 2.58 -2.12
C VAL A 154 8.51 2.02 -3.39
N THR A 155 8.52 2.77 -4.50
CA THR A 155 7.86 2.37 -5.76
C THR A 155 8.66 1.33 -6.53
N VAL A 156 9.95 1.57 -6.72
CA VAL A 156 10.82 0.78 -7.63
C VAL A 156 11.80 -0.10 -6.86
N GLY A 157 12.03 0.18 -5.59
CA GLY A 157 12.98 -0.51 -4.74
C GLY A 157 14.35 0.17 -4.68
N LEU A 158 15.27 -0.47 -3.94
CA LEU A 158 16.62 0.04 -3.73
C LEU A 158 17.47 0.00 -5.00
N GLU A 159 18.30 1.01 -5.19
CA GLU A 159 19.32 1.04 -6.24
C GLU A 159 20.37 -0.06 -6.05
N LYS A 160 20.63 -0.82 -7.10
CA LYS A 160 21.67 -1.86 -7.11
C LYS A 160 23.01 -1.28 -7.63
N ARG A 161 23.65 -0.43 -6.83
CA ARG A 161 24.93 0.23 -7.22
C ARG A 161 26.12 -0.73 -7.33
N ALA A 162 26.04 -1.90 -6.71
CA ALA A 162 27.14 -2.88 -6.69
C ALA A 162 27.23 -3.73 -7.97
N ARG A 163 26.30 -3.63 -8.92
CA ARG A 163 26.32 -4.41 -10.14
C ARG A 163 27.30 -3.80 -11.14
N VAL A 164 28.32 -4.53 -11.49
CA VAL A 164 29.26 -4.17 -12.58
C VAL A 164 28.56 -4.45 -13.91
N ILE A 165 28.16 -3.41 -14.62
CA ILE A 165 27.55 -3.50 -15.97
C ILE A 165 28.64 -3.16 -16.99
N SER A 166 28.74 -3.96 -18.06
CA SER A 166 29.70 -3.67 -19.13
C SER A 166 29.36 -2.35 -19.83
N GLU A 167 30.39 -1.65 -20.35
CA GLU A 167 30.17 -0.39 -21.09
C GLU A 167 29.28 -0.58 -22.33
N LYS A 168 29.31 -1.75 -22.94
CA LYS A 168 28.45 -2.11 -24.07
C LYS A 168 26.98 -2.20 -23.62
N ASP A 169 26.73 -2.86 -22.48
CA ASP A 169 25.37 -3.01 -21.96
C ASP A 169 24.82 -1.68 -21.45
N LYS A 170 25.67 -0.83 -20.83
CA LYS A 170 25.28 0.53 -20.44
C LYS A 170 24.79 1.35 -21.62
N LYS A 171 25.54 1.31 -22.75
CA LYS A 171 25.13 2.02 -23.97
C LYS A 171 23.83 1.49 -24.55
N LEU A 172 23.70 0.17 -24.64
CA LEU A 172 22.50 -0.47 -25.17
C LEU A 172 21.26 -0.08 -24.34
N THR A 173 21.38 -0.19 -23.02
CA THR A 173 20.34 0.19 -22.09
C THR A 173 20.00 1.68 -22.18
N ALA A 174 21.01 2.56 -22.24
CA ALA A 174 20.79 4.00 -22.38
C ALA A 174 20.01 4.36 -23.66
N TYR A 175 20.34 3.74 -24.80
CA TYR A 175 19.56 3.95 -26.03
C TYR A 175 18.14 3.40 -25.93
N HIS A 176 17.95 2.28 -25.28
CA HIS A 176 16.62 1.68 -25.08
C HIS A 176 15.73 2.60 -24.23
N GLU A 177 16.22 3.06 -23.09
CA GLU A 177 15.47 3.97 -22.20
C GLU A 177 15.25 5.35 -22.82
N ALA A 178 16.23 5.86 -23.55
CA ALA A 178 16.06 7.10 -24.32
C ALA A 178 14.97 6.94 -25.39
N GLY A 179 14.88 5.78 -26.04
CA GLY A 179 13.80 5.47 -26.99
C GLY A 179 12.42 5.53 -26.32
N HIS A 180 12.25 4.92 -25.15
CA HIS A 180 11.01 5.02 -24.40
C HIS A 180 10.66 6.46 -24.01
N ALA A 181 11.64 7.24 -23.55
CA ALA A 181 11.44 8.63 -23.17
C ALA A 181 10.99 9.49 -24.37
N VAL A 182 11.61 9.30 -25.55
CA VAL A 182 11.23 10.01 -26.77
C VAL A 182 9.82 9.62 -27.19
N VAL A 183 9.49 8.33 -27.22
CA VAL A 183 8.15 7.87 -27.61
C VAL A 183 7.09 8.42 -26.64
N SER A 184 7.33 8.35 -25.33
CA SER A 184 6.41 8.91 -24.32
C SER A 184 6.20 10.41 -24.51
N LYS A 185 7.24 11.17 -24.87
CA LYS A 185 7.13 12.62 -25.08
C LYS A 185 6.27 13.00 -26.26
N TYR A 186 6.28 12.19 -27.32
CA TYR A 186 5.51 12.47 -28.56
C TYR A 186 4.12 11.84 -28.59
N LEU A 187 3.78 10.96 -27.65
CA LEU A 187 2.45 10.37 -27.56
C LEU A 187 1.52 11.25 -26.73
N PRO A 188 0.39 11.74 -27.27
CA PRO A 188 -0.52 12.64 -26.56
C PRO A 188 -1.25 11.98 -25.39
N THR A 189 -1.23 10.64 -25.34
CA THR A 189 -1.86 9.83 -24.27
C THR A 189 -0.92 9.55 -23.08
N GLN A 190 0.35 9.91 -23.24
CA GLN A 190 1.36 9.70 -22.20
C GLN A 190 1.65 10.98 -21.42
N THR A 191 2.09 10.83 -20.22
CA THR A 191 2.48 11.95 -19.36
C THR A 191 3.94 12.29 -19.50
N ASP A 192 4.30 13.48 -19.06
CA ASP A 192 5.67 13.98 -19.12
C ASP A 192 6.63 13.04 -18.39
N VAL A 193 7.75 12.73 -19.04
CA VAL A 193 8.85 11.95 -18.48
C VAL A 193 9.56 12.81 -17.45
N LYS A 194 9.60 12.37 -16.18
CA LYS A 194 10.31 13.07 -15.11
C LYS A 194 11.79 12.70 -15.06
N GLU A 195 12.10 11.43 -15.26
CA GLU A 195 13.46 10.92 -15.12
C GLU A 195 13.68 9.70 -16.01
N VAL A 196 14.89 9.58 -16.52
CA VAL A 196 15.38 8.41 -17.25
C VAL A 196 16.61 7.89 -16.53
N SER A 197 16.63 6.63 -16.11
CA SER A 197 17.75 6.04 -15.37
C SER A 197 18.16 4.70 -15.96
N ILE A 198 19.45 4.48 -16.07
CA ILE A 198 20.06 3.19 -16.45
C ILE A 198 20.48 2.36 -15.22
N ILE A 199 20.27 2.89 -14.02
CA ILE A 199 20.63 2.20 -12.77
C ILE A 199 19.50 1.23 -12.42
N PRO A 200 19.77 -0.08 -12.31
CA PRO A 200 18.75 -1.05 -11.98
C PRO A 200 18.29 -0.89 -10.53
N ARG A 201 16.96 -0.97 -10.31
CA ARG A 201 16.32 -0.92 -9.00
C ARG A 201 15.47 -2.17 -8.76
N GLY A 202 15.27 -2.54 -7.49
CA GLY A 202 14.34 -3.60 -7.09
C GLY A 202 14.81 -5.03 -7.39
N VAL A 203 13.86 -5.95 -7.48
CA VAL A 203 14.10 -7.41 -7.59
C VAL A 203 14.36 -7.86 -9.02
N ALA A 204 13.92 -7.10 -10.01
CA ALA A 204 14.04 -7.47 -11.41
C ALA A 204 15.46 -7.27 -11.94
N ASP A 205 16.02 -8.31 -12.54
CA ASP A 205 17.40 -8.34 -13.01
C ASP A 205 17.68 -7.48 -14.26
N GLN A 206 16.65 -6.95 -14.92
CA GLN A 206 16.75 -6.25 -16.21
C GLN A 206 16.03 -4.90 -16.28
N ASN A 207 15.59 -4.33 -15.15
CA ASN A 207 14.77 -3.12 -15.24
C ASN A 207 15.59 -1.85 -15.05
N CYS A 208 15.90 -1.24 -16.14
CA CYS A 208 16.02 0.20 -16.27
C CYS A 208 14.62 0.79 -16.28
N SER A 209 14.41 1.94 -15.71
CA SER A 209 13.08 2.53 -15.57
C SER A 209 13.05 3.93 -16.17
N VAL A 210 12.13 4.12 -17.09
CA VAL A 210 11.66 5.46 -17.46
C VAL A 210 10.54 5.83 -16.49
N TRP A 211 10.74 6.87 -15.70
CA TRP A 211 9.72 7.36 -14.79
C TRP A 211 8.88 8.43 -15.46
N ALA A 212 7.65 8.06 -15.82
CA ALA A 212 6.66 8.99 -16.33
C ALA A 212 5.70 9.39 -15.21
N LYS A 213 5.30 10.64 -15.18
CA LYS A 213 4.34 11.18 -14.21
C LYS A 213 2.95 10.70 -14.58
N VAL A 214 2.57 9.44 -14.32
CA VAL A 214 1.16 9.04 -14.12
C VAL A 214 0.99 7.62 -13.64
N ASN A 215 0.04 7.47 -12.72
CA ASN A 215 -0.63 6.22 -12.33
C ASN A 215 0.29 5.01 -12.20
N SER A 216 1.21 5.06 -11.22
CA SER A 216 1.87 3.88 -10.62
C SER A 216 2.28 2.74 -11.57
N THR A 217 2.37 2.99 -12.84
CA THR A 217 2.84 2.02 -13.82
C THR A 217 4.22 2.42 -14.30
N CYS A 218 5.24 1.86 -13.66
CA CYS A 218 6.52 1.68 -14.33
C CYS A 218 6.22 0.97 -15.66
N LEU A 219 6.57 1.56 -16.80
CA LEU A 219 6.58 0.83 -18.06
C LEU A 219 7.57 -0.32 -17.91
N LYS A 220 7.07 -1.47 -17.49
CA LYS A 220 7.85 -2.70 -17.52
C LYS A 220 8.07 -3.02 -18.99
N CYS A 221 9.32 -3.04 -19.40
CA CYS A 221 9.67 -3.69 -20.67
C CYS A 221 9.18 -5.14 -20.57
N LEU A 222 8.24 -5.52 -21.45
CA LEU A 222 7.86 -6.91 -21.70
C LEU A 222 8.99 -7.65 -22.39
#